data_3e354fbf0dd53ecca26b25a24a34ecb5
#
_entry.id   3e354fbf0dd53ecca26b25a24a34ecb5
#
_cell.length_a   1.000
_cell.length_b   1.000
_cell.length_c   1.000
_cell.angle_alpha   90.00
_cell.angle_beta   90.00
_cell.angle_gamma   90.00
#
_symmetry.space_group_name_H-M   'P 1'
#
loop_
_entity.id
_entity.type
_entity.pdbx_description
1 polymer ?
#
loop_
_entity_poly.entity_id
_entity_poly.type
_entity_poly.pdbx_seq_one_letter_code
_entity_poly.pdbx_strand_id
1 'polypeptide(L)'
;MFYTYNRKNLEFKRFGFKHYSILVLALSLTYVVGRFIQVNHLTLYEKEFIIYMDRNYFSQDALVETIKNKHLKFPHIVLAQATLETGSFKSKIFKQNHNLFGMKQSLRRPTTCIGTKNGHAYYDHWESSVEDYGYYQATSGLIKARTDQQYYNLLSQMGYAEDPNYIIKVKKLAEELKDKF
;
A
#
# COMPACT_ATOMS: atom_id res chain seq x y z
N MET A 1 6.29 -30.96 50.21
CA MET A 1 5.07 -31.25 50.92
C MET A 1 4.49 -29.95 51.42
N PHE A 2 3.29 -29.56 51.00
CA PHE A 2 2.74 -28.24 51.32
C PHE A 2 1.67 -28.30 52.37
N TYR A 3 1.56 -27.30 53.21
CA TYR A 3 0.62 -27.21 54.32
C TYR A 3 -0.11 -25.85 54.26
N THR A 4 -1.40 -25.86 54.65
CA THR A 4 -2.18 -24.64 54.89
C THR A 4 -2.32 -24.44 56.40
N TYR A 5 -2.14 -23.20 56.87
CA TYR A 5 -2.31 -22.85 58.28
C TYR A 5 -3.75 -22.39 58.55
N ASN A 6 -4.42 -23.10 59.45
CA ASN A 6 -5.77 -22.75 59.88
C ASN A 6 -5.68 -21.87 61.15
N ARG A 7 -5.96 -20.57 60.94
CA ARG A 7 -5.92 -19.57 62.03
C ARG A 7 -6.90 -19.78 63.18
N LYS A 8 -8.03 -20.50 62.91
CA LYS A 8 -9.05 -20.74 63.95
C LYS A 8 -8.64 -21.82 64.93
N ASN A 9 -7.92 -22.83 64.48
CA ASN A 9 -7.52 -24.00 65.31
C ASN A 9 -6.00 -24.00 65.54
N LEU A 10 -5.25 -23.03 65.02
CA LEU A 10 -3.77 -22.93 65.13
C LEU A 10 -3.05 -24.21 64.63
N GLU A 11 -3.63 -24.92 63.68
CA GLU A 11 -3.11 -26.18 63.14
C GLU A 11 -2.65 -26.07 61.71
N PHE A 12 -1.58 -26.80 61.35
CA PHE A 12 -1.19 -27.00 59.96
C PHE A 12 -1.88 -28.25 59.40
N LYS A 13 -2.70 -28.03 58.35
CA LYS A 13 -3.32 -29.15 57.59
C LYS A 13 -2.56 -29.39 56.29
N ARG A 14 -2.36 -30.67 55.95
CA ARG A 14 -1.79 -31.04 54.67
C ARG A 14 -2.68 -30.56 53.51
N PHE A 15 -2.05 -30.10 52.48
CA PHE A 15 -2.72 -29.79 51.23
C PHE A 15 -3.38 -31.08 50.73
N GLY A 16 -4.71 -31.10 50.69
CA GLY A 16 -5.46 -32.26 50.24
C GLY A 16 -5.48 -32.39 48.70
N PHE A 17 -5.77 -33.57 48.19
CA PHE A 17 -5.84 -33.89 46.75
C PHE A 17 -6.65 -32.88 45.94
N LYS A 18 -7.74 -32.35 46.49
CA LYS A 18 -8.57 -31.29 45.86
C LYS A 18 -7.81 -30.00 45.56
N HIS A 19 -6.87 -29.63 46.39
CA HIS A 19 -6.07 -28.41 46.19
C HIS A 19 -5.02 -28.61 45.10
N TYR A 20 -4.45 -29.81 44.97
CA TYR A 20 -3.53 -30.13 43.87
C TYR A 20 -4.26 -30.17 42.53
N SER A 21 -5.49 -30.73 42.48
CA SER A 21 -6.27 -30.73 41.25
C SER A 21 -6.64 -29.28 40.78
N ILE A 22 -6.99 -28.40 41.72
CA ILE A 22 -7.25 -27.01 41.40
C ILE A 22 -5.97 -26.30 40.88
N LEU A 23 -4.83 -26.57 41.51
CA LEU A 23 -3.55 -26.00 41.08
C LEU A 23 -3.18 -26.46 39.65
N VAL A 24 -3.32 -27.77 39.38
CA VAL A 24 -3.05 -28.32 38.04
C VAL A 24 -4.00 -27.75 36.99
N LEU A 25 -5.30 -27.63 37.34
CA LEU A 25 -6.28 -27.00 36.45
C LEU A 25 -5.92 -25.52 36.16
N ALA A 26 -5.52 -24.76 37.19
CA ALA A 26 -5.11 -23.36 37.00
C ALA A 26 -3.88 -23.25 36.09
N LEU A 27 -2.87 -24.10 36.30
CA LEU A 27 -1.64 -24.12 35.48
C LEU A 27 -1.94 -24.57 34.04
N SER A 28 -2.83 -25.54 33.83
CA SER A 28 -3.23 -25.95 32.49
C SER A 28 -4.00 -24.84 31.77
N LEU A 29 -4.88 -24.12 32.46
CA LEU A 29 -5.62 -23.00 31.89
C LEU A 29 -4.69 -21.86 31.49
N THR A 30 -3.72 -21.48 32.35
CA THR A 30 -2.74 -20.45 32.02
C THR A 30 -1.86 -20.84 30.83
N TYR A 31 -1.50 -22.12 30.71
CA TYR A 31 -0.76 -22.63 29.56
C TYR A 31 -1.59 -22.52 28.26
N VAL A 32 -2.86 -22.96 28.29
CA VAL A 32 -3.76 -22.90 27.12
C VAL A 32 -4.00 -21.44 26.70
N VAL A 33 -4.27 -20.55 27.65
CA VAL A 33 -4.47 -19.12 27.36
C VAL A 33 -3.18 -18.50 26.79
N GLY A 34 -2.03 -18.82 27.36
CA GLY A 34 -0.74 -18.35 26.86
C GLY A 34 -0.48 -18.82 25.42
N ARG A 35 -0.77 -20.08 25.09
CA ARG A 35 -0.66 -20.62 23.73
C ARG A 35 -1.64 -19.95 22.77
N PHE A 36 -2.87 -19.72 23.19
CA PHE A 36 -3.88 -19.02 22.38
C PHE A 36 -3.46 -17.59 22.04
N ILE A 37 -2.94 -16.84 23.02
CA ILE A 37 -2.43 -15.47 22.79
C ILE A 37 -1.23 -15.52 21.85
N GLN A 38 -0.29 -16.43 22.02
CA GLN A 38 0.89 -16.57 21.17
C GLN A 38 0.52 -16.88 19.71
N VAL A 39 -0.43 -17.81 19.49
CA VAL A 39 -0.89 -18.17 18.13
C VAL A 39 -1.59 -17.00 17.47
N ASN A 40 -2.45 -16.26 18.20
CA ASN A 40 -3.14 -15.11 17.63
C ASN A 40 -2.15 -13.96 17.31
N HIS A 41 -1.12 -13.75 18.12
CA HIS A 41 -0.10 -12.76 17.85
C HIS A 41 0.74 -13.12 16.61
N LEU A 42 1.11 -14.39 16.44
CA LEU A 42 1.82 -14.86 15.25
C LEU A 42 0.95 -14.69 13.98
N THR A 43 -0.33 -15.04 14.04
CA THR A 43 -1.23 -14.87 12.88
C THR A 43 -1.47 -13.41 12.52
N LEU A 44 -1.49 -12.49 13.48
CA LEU A 44 -1.55 -11.06 13.23
C LEU A 44 -0.26 -10.55 12.57
N TYR A 45 0.91 -10.97 13.06
CA TYR A 45 2.20 -10.62 12.46
C TYR A 45 2.35 -11.16 11.03
N GLU A 46 1.92 -12.40 10.79
CA GLU A 46 1.91 -12.98 9.43
C GLU A 46 0.99 -12.19 8.50
N LYS A 47 -0.20 -11.79 8.95
CA LYS A 47 -1.11 -10.96 8.15
C LYS A 47 -0.52 -9.59 7.85
N GLU A 48 0.07 -8.92 8.84
CA GLU A 48 0.74 -7.63 8.63
C GLU A 48 1.93 -7.77 7.68
N PHE A 49 2.70 -8.86 7.79
CA PHE A 49 3.81 -9.16 6.89
C PHE A 49 3.33 -9.42 5.46
N ILE A 50 2.26 -10.19 5.28
CA ILE A 50 1.66 -10.45 3.95
C ILE A 50 1.16 -9.13 3.34
N ILE A 51 0.45 -8.30 4.12
CA ILE A 51 -0.03 -6.98 3.66
C ILE A 51 1.15 -6.08 3.29
N TYR A 52 2.22 -6.08 4.08
CA TYR A 52 3.44 -5.32 3.78
C TYR A 52 4.11 -5.80 2.50
N MET A 53 4.25 -7.10 2.31
CA MET A 53 4.86 -7.69 1.11
C MET A 53 3.99 -7.44 -0.13
N ASP A 54 2.67 -7.54 0.00
CA ASP A 54 1.72 -7.28 -1.08
C ASP A 54 1.76 -5.81 -1.52
N ARG A 55 1.75 -4.87 -0.58
CA ARG A 55 1.89 -3.43 -0.86
C ARG A 55 3.19 -3.05 -1.56
N ASN A 56 4.28 -3.76 -1.28
CA ASN A 56 5.56 -3.49 -1.93
C ASN A 56 5.71 -4.24 -3.26
N TYR A 57 4.80 -5.17 -3.56
CA TYR A 57 4.83 -5.89 -4.82
C TYR A 57 4.26 -5.02 -5.94
N PHE A 58 5.13 -4.69 -6.90
CA PHE A 58 4.72 -4.01 -8.12
C PHE A 58 4.62 -4.99 -9.28
N SER A 59 3.49 -4.96 -9.97
CA SER A 59 3.32 -5.55 -11.30
C SER A 59 2.49 -4.61 -12.18
N GLN A 60 2.61 -4.76 -13.49
CA GLN A 60 1.79 -3.98 -14.41
C GLN A 60 0.29 -4.27 -14.22
N ASP A 61 -0.06 -5.51 -13.90
CA ASP A 61 -1.47 -5.90 -13.68
C ASP A 61 -2.02 -5.30 -12.38
N ALA A 62 -1.21 -5.26 -11.31
CA ALA A 62 -1.56 -4.53 -10.08
C ALA A 62 -1.73 -3.02 -10.34
N LEU A 63 -0.91 -2.43 -11.21
CA LEU A 63 -1.07 -1.03 -11.61
C LEU A 63 -2.37 -0.81 -12.39
N VAL A 64 -2.72 -1.70 -13.32
CA VAL A 64 -4.00 -1.65 -14.05
C VAL A 64 -5.18 -1.67 -13.09
N GLU A 65 -5.17 -2.59 -12.13
CA GLU A 65 -6.20 -2.70 -11.11
C GLU A 65 -6.29 -1.44 -10.24
N THR A 66 -5.15 -0.91 -9.80
CA THR A 66 -5.09 0.31 -9.01
C THR A 66 -5.65 1.52 -9.78
N ILE A 67 -5.29 1.68 -11.06
CA ILE A 67 -5.83 2.74 -11.93
C ILE A 67 -7.36 2.63 -12.03
N LYS A 68 -7.91 1.41 -12.19
CA LYS A 68 -9.36 1.16 -12.21
C LYS A 68 -10.01 1.51 -10.88
N ASN A 69 -9.47 1.00 -9.78
CA ASN A 69 -10.00 1.19 -8.43
C ASN A 69 -9.99 2.66 -7.98
N LYS A 70 -9.00 3.44 -8.43
CA LYS A 70 -8.92 4.88 -8.19
C LYS A 70 -9.76 5.70 -9.18
N HIS A 71 -10.48 5.06 -10.11
CA HIS A 71 -11.35 5.70 -11.11
C HIS A 71 -10.66 6.80 -11.93
N LEU A 72 -9.39 6.59 -12.28
CA LEU A 72 -8.66 7.55 -13.09
C LEU A 72 -9.26 7.64 -14.49
N LYS A 73 -9.39 8.85 -15.02
CA LYS A 73 -9.91 9.06 -16.37
C LYS A 73 -8.90 8.63 -17.43
N PHE A 74 -9.39 8.02 -18.51
CA PHE A 74 -8.58 7.52 -19.62
C PHE A 74 -7.48 6.56 -19.13
N PRO A 75 -7.86 5.46 -18.47
CA PRO A 75 -6.95 4.58 -17.76
C PRO A 75 -5.85 4.00 -18.66
N HIS A 76 -6.14 3.70 -19.94
CA HIS A 76 -5.16 3.26 -20.91
C HIS A 76 -4.09 4.33 -21.21
N ILE A 77 -4.47 5.62 -21.26
CA ILE A 77 -3.52 6.73 -21.43
C ILE A 77 -2.67 6.88 -20.16
N VAL A 78 -3.27 6.78 -18.98
CA VAL A 78 -2.55 6.84 -17.69
C VAL A 78 -1.51 5.72 -17.60
N LEU A 79 -1.88 4.50 -17.98
CA LEU A 79 -0.94 3.36 -18.00
C LEU A 79 0.20 3.61 -19.00
N ALA A 80 -0.11 4.16 -20.18
CA ALA A 80 0.90 4.50 -21.18
C ALA A 80 1.87 5.56 -20.67
N GLN A 81 1.38 6.60 -19.98
CA GLN A 81 2.23 7.61 -19.34
C GLN A 81 3.13 6.97 -18.29
N ALA A 82 2.58 6.19 -17.35
CA ALA A 82 3.37 5.52 -16.32
C ALA A 82 4.46 4.61 -16.93
N THR A 83 4.14 3.87 -17.99
CA THR A 83 5.08 3.01 -18.70
C THR A 83 6.20 3.81 -19.37
N LEU A 84 5.85 4.94 -20.01
CA LEU A 84 6.81 5.80 -20.69
C LEU A 84 7.73 6.51 -19.69
N GLU A 85 7.17 7.17 -18.67
CA GLU A 85 7.90 7.93 -17.64
C GLU A 85 8.88 7.05 -16.84
N THR A 86 8.54 5.80 -16.66
CA THR A 86 9.37 4.86 -15.91
C THR A 86 10.33 4.04 -16.77
N GLY A 87 10.33 4.24 -18.08
CA GLY A 87 11.08 3.38 -19.01
C GLY A 87 10.73 1.90 -18.82
N SER A 88 9.43 1.58 -18.95
CA SER A 88 8.87 0.25 -18.69
C SER A 88 9.20 -0.26 -17.28
N PHE A 89 9.00 0.59 -16.29
CA PHE A 89 9.16 0.32 -14.85
C PHE A 89 10.60 0.01 -14.40
N LYS A 90 11.61 0.45 -15.18
CA LYS A 90 13.02 0.18 -14.92
C LYS A 90 13.78 1.39 -14.38
N SER A 91 13.22 2.60 -14.45
CA SER A 91 13.92 3.84 -14.10
C SER A 91 14.34 3.88 -12.63
N LYS A 92 15.44 4.60 -12.37
CA LYS A 92 15.95 4.85 -11.01
C LYS A 92 14.92 5.61 -10.16
N ILE A 93 14.22 6.59 -10.77
CA ILE A 93 13.21 7.41 -10.08
C ILE A 93 12.06 6.53 -9.62
N PHE A 94 11.52 5.66 -10.47
CA PHE A 94 10.49 4.72 -10.05
C PHE A 94 10.96 3.83 -8.89
N LYS A 95 12.11 3.18 -9.02
CA LYS A 95 12.62 2.23 -8.02
C LYS A 95 12.98 2.86 -6.67
N GLN A 96 13.42 4.12 -6.65
CA GLN A 96 13.88 4.78 -5.43
C GLN A 96 12.87 5.73 -4.80
N ASN A 97 11.96 6.28 -5.61
CA ASN A 97 10.98 7.26 -5.20
C ASN A 97 9.55 6.71 -5.25
N HIS A 98 9.33 5.49 -5.75
CA HIS A 98 8.01 4.91 -6.05
C HIS A 98 7.16 5.82 -6.97
N ASN A 99 7.82 6.62 -7.81
CA ASN A 99 7.20 7.64 -8.64
C ASN A 99 6.99 7.13 -10.06
N LEU A 100 5.73 6.85 -10.41
CA LEU A 100 5.33 6.29 -11.71
C LEU A 100 5.21 7.34 -12.82
N PHE A 101 5.04 8.61 -12.48
CA PHE A 101 4.67 9.67 -13.42
C PHE A 101 5.69 10.81 -13.53
N GLY A 102 6.88 10.63 -12.96
CA GLY A 102 7.91 11.66 -12.97
C GLY A 102 7.51 12.96 -12.21
N MET A 103 6.50 12.89 -11.36
CA MET A 103 5.92 14.06 -10.70
C MET A 103 6.93 14.74 -9.78
N LYS A 104 6.82 16.08 -9.70
CA LYS A 104 7.49 16.89 -8.67
C LYS A 104 6.54 17.12 -7.51
N GLN A 105 7.08 17.38 -6.32
CA GLN A 105 6.27 17.72 -5.15
C GLN A 105 5.44 18.98 -5.44
N SER A 106 4.13 18.88 -5.25
CA SER A 106 3.23 20.00 -5.42
C SER A 106 3.05 20.78 -4.11
N LEU A 107 3.11 22.10 -4.20
CA LEU A 107 2.77 23.01 -3.10
C LEU A 107 1.40 23.68 -3.29
N ARG A 108 0.71 23.41 -4.41
CA ARG A 108 -0.52 24.12 -4.81
C ARG A 108 -1.75 23.22 -4.91
N ARG A 109 -1.60 21.93 -4.73
CA ARG A 109 -2.69 20.95 -4.74
C ARG A 109 -2.47 19.88 -3.67
N PRO A 110 -3.49 19.14 -3.26
CA PRO A 110 -3.31 17.94 -2.45
C PRO A 110 -2.31 16.97 -3.10
N THR A 111 -1.52 16.30 -2.28
CA THR A 111 -0.54 15.31 -2.73
C THR A 111 -0.36 14.24 -1.67
N THR A 112 -0.05 13.02 -2.09
CA THR A 112 0.34 11.90 -1.23
C THR A 112 1.86 11.77 -1.09
N CYS A 113 2.64 12.67 -1.74
CA CYS A 113 4.09 12.61 -1.62
C CYS A 113 4.52 12.96 -0.19
N ILE A 114 5.50 12.22 0.31
CA ILE A 114 6.06 12.41 1.67
C ILE A 114 7.33 13.25 1.66
N GLY A 115 7.78 13.69 0.50
CA GLY A 115 8.95 14.56 0.35
C GLY A 115 9.50 14.57 -1.07
N THR A 116 10.71 15.12 -1.21
CA THR A 116 11.44 15.18 -2.48
C THR A 116 12.75 14.41 -2.38
N LYS A 117 13.02 13.58 -3.38
CA LYS A 117 14.27 12.81 -3.51
C LYS A 117 14.69 12.78 -4.98
N ASN A 118 15.96 13.02 -5.29
CA ASN A 118 16.48 13.10 -6.67
C ASN A 118 15.73 14.14 -7.56
N GLY A 119 15.25 15.24 -6.97
CA GLY A 119 14.51 16.29 -7.68
C GLY A 119 13.06 15.96 -8.03
N HIS A 120 12.54 14.82 -7.59
CA HIS A 120 11.19 14.35 -7.85
C HIS A 120 10.45 14.06 -6.56
N ALA A 121 9.11 14.04 -6.60
CA ALA A 121 8.27 13.60 -5.50
C ALA A 121 8.65 12.16 -5.10
N TYR A 122 8.64 11.91 -3.79
CA TYR A 122 8.95 10.63 -3.18
C TYR A 122 7.72 10.13 -2.42
N TYR A 123 7.37 8.88 -2.60
CA TYR A 123 6.21 8.22 -2.01
C TYR A 123 6.65 7.04 -1.16
N ASP A 124 5.85 6.67 -0.15
CA ASP A 124 6.06 5.49 0.68
C ASP A 124 5.89 4.18 -0.12
N HIS A 125 4.95 4.17 -1.08
CA HIS A 125 4.72 3.08 -2.02
C HIS A 125 4.20 3.59 -3.37
N TRP A 126 4.26 2.78 -4.40
CA TRP A 126 3.95 3.17 -5.77
C TRP A 126 2.48 3.56 -5.99
N GLU A 127 1.53 2.96 -5.24
CA GLU A 127 0.10 3.28 -5.32
C GLU A 127 -0.19 4.73 -4.91
N SER A 128 0.60 5.26 -3.96
CA SER A 128 0.50 6.67 -3.56
C SER A 128 0.81 7.60 -4.74
N SER A 129 1.72 7.23 -5.65
CA SER A 129 1.96 8.03 -6.84
C SER A 129 0.80 7.98 -7.84
N VAL A 130 0.05 6.88 -7.90
CA VAL A 130 -1.18 6.77 -8.70
C VAL A 130 -2.27 7.68 -8.13
N GLU A 131 -2.41 7.72 -6.82
CA GLU A 131 -3.37 8.62 -6.16
C GLU A 131 -2.99 10.09 -6.37
N ASP A 132 -1.71 10.43 -6.25
CA ASP A 132 -1.21 11.78 -6.52
C ASP A 132 -1.48 12.21 -7.96
N TYR A 133 -1.37 11.28 -8.91
CA TYR A 133 -1.74 11.54 -10.30
C TYR A 133 -3.27 11.79 -10.44
N GLY A 134 -4.10 11.11 -9.67
CA GLY A 134 -5.54 11.40 -9.59
C GLY A 134 -5.83 12.84 -9.13
N TYR A 135 -5.15 13.31 -8.10
CA TYR A 135 -5.24 14.72 -7.68
C TYR A 135 -4.74 15.69 -8.78
N TYR A 136 -3.69 15.30 -9.51
CA TYR A 136 -3.23 16.06 -10.66
C TYR A 136 -4.30 16.13 -11.75
N GLN A 137 -4.93 15.03 -12.14
CA GLN A 137 -6.03 15.03 -13.12
C GLN A 137 -7.17 15.97 -12.68
N ALA A 138 -7.55 15.92 -11.41
CA ALA A 138 -8.66 16.71 -10.87
C ALA A 138 -8.35 18.21 -10.90
N THR A 139 -7.12 18.62 -10.60
CA THR A 139 -6.73 20.03 -10.43
C THR A 139 -6.17 20.68 -11.70
N SER A 140 -5.61 19.90 -12.62
CA SER A 140 -5.06 20.41 -13.90
C SER A 140 -6.10 20.60 -14.99
N GLY A 141 -7.31 20.11 -14.77
CA GLY A 141 -8.38 20.16 -15.77
C GLY A 141 -8.43 18.96 -16.72
N LEU A 142 -7.51 17.98 -16.60
CA LEU A 142 -7.55 16.73 -17.38
C LEU A 142 -8.85 15.94 -17.18
N ILE A 143 -9.45 16.04 -15.98
CA ILE A 143 -10.73 15.42 -15.66
C ILE A 143 -11.88 15.92 -16.54
N LYS A 144 -11.75 17.11 -17.18
CA LYS A 144 -12.77 17.69 -18.06
C LYS A 144 -12.78 17.07 -19.47
N ALA A 145 -11.73 16.36 -19.84
CA ALA A 145 -11.68 15.68 -21.14
C ALA A 145 -12.82 14.66 -21.26
N ARG A 146 -13.42 14.57 -22.44
CA ARG A 146 -14.49 13.64 -22.79
C ARG A 146 -14.07 12.60 -23.82
N THR A 147 -12.94 12.85 -24.51
CA THR A 147 -12.35 11.95 -25.51
C THR A 147 -10.85 11.88 -25.31
N ASP A 148 -10.24 10.78 -25.78
CA ASP A 148 -8.78 10.58 -25.77
C ASP A 148 -8.08 11.77 -26.42
N GLN A 149 -8.60 12.26 -27.58
CA GLN A 149 -8.00 13.39 -28.27
C GLN A 149 -8.02 14.68 -27.45
N GLN A 150 -9.10 14.94 -26.71
CA GLN A 150 -9.14 16.09 -25.78
C GLN A 150 -8.13 15.94 -24.65
N TYR A 151 -7.97 14.74 -24.11
CA TYR A 151 -6.99 14.45 -23.08
C TYR A 151 -5.56 14.70 -23.57
N TYR A 152 -5.21 14.21 -24.75
CA TYR A 152 -3.91 14.47 -25.37
C TYR A 152 -3.64 15.95 -25.64
N ASN A 153 -4.66 16.68 -26.12
CA ASN A 153 -4.54 18.11 -26.36
C ASN A 153 -4.27 18.87 -25.06
N LEU A 154 -4.94 18.52 -23.96
CA LEU A 154 -4.70 19.12 -22.66
C LEU A 154 -3.30 18.79 -22.12
N LEU A 155 -2.84 17.54 -22.22
CA LEU A 155 -1.46 17.18 -21.86
C LEU A 155 -0.42 18.01 -22.63
N SER A 156 -0.63 18.20 -23.95
CA SER A 156 0.25 19.00 -24.79
C SER A 156 0.24 20.48 -24.37
N GLN A 157 -0.95 21.06 -24.15
CA GLN A 157 -1.10 22.47 -23.77
C GLN A 157 -0.48 22.79 -22.40
N MET A 158 -0.51 21.84 -21.49
CA MET A 158 0.10 21.98 -20.15
C MET A 158 1.61 21.81 -20.14
N GLY A 159 2.22 21.41 -21.26
CA GLY A 159 3.63 21.11 -21.30
C GLY A 159 4.03 20.00 -20.34
N TYR A 160 3.24 18.90 -20.30
CA TYR A 160 3.45 17.80 -19.35
C TYR A 160 4.87 17.22 -19.42
N ALA A 161 5.45 17.15 -20.62
CA ALA A 161 6.81 16.72 -20.86
C ALA A 161 7.55 17.67 -21.80
N GLU A 162 8.88 17.73 -21.63
CA GLU A 162 9.77 18.56 -22.47
C GLU A 162 9.99 17.96 -23.88
N ASP A 163 9.77 16.65 -24.03
CA ASP A 163 9.93 15.95 -25.32
C ASP A 163 8.79 16.31 -26.29
N PRO A 164 9.09 16.95 -27.45
CA PRO A 164 8.07 17.31 -28.44
C PRO A 164 7.33 16.09 -29.01
N ASN A 165 7.92 14.91 -28.97
CA ASN A 165 7.32 13.66 -29.43
C ASN A 165 6.54 12.91 -28.33
N TYR A 166 6.45 13.48 -27.13
CA TYR A 166 5.83 12.82 -25.98
C TYR A 166 4.41 12.31 -26.29
N ILE A 167 3.56 13.18 -26.81
CA ILE A 167 2.16 12.81 -27.12
C ILE A 167 2.07 11.70 -28.17
N ILE A 168 2.97 11.70 -29.15
CA ILE A 168 3.00 10.65 -30.17
C ILE A 168 3.36 9.32 -29.54
N LYS A 169 4.35 9.29 -28.66
CA LYS A 169 4.77 8.08 -27.93
C LYS A 169 3.67 7.57 -27.02
N VAL A 170 3.01 8.48 -26.25
CA VAL A 170 1.90 8.11 -25.37
C VAL A 170 0.72 7.56 -26.15
N LYS A 171 0.33 8.17 -27.28
CA LYS A 171 -0.75 7.68 -28.13
C LYS A 171 -0.49 6.25 -28.62
N LYS A 172 0.70 6.01 -29.18
CA LYS A 172 1.06 4.69 -29.68
C LYS A 172 0.96 3.64 -28.57
N LEU A 173 1.55 3.93 -27.42
CA LEU A 173 1.56 3.00 -26.29
C LEU A 173 0.18 2.81 -25.69
N ALA A 174 -0.65 3.87 -25.62
CA ALA A 174 -2.01 3.78 -25.12
C ALA A 174 -2.90 2.89 -25.99
N GLU A 175 -2.72 2.91 -27.31
CA GLU A 175 -3.45 2.02 -28.22
C GLU A 175 -3.04 0.55 -28.02
N GLU A 176 -1.74 0.29 -27.83
CA GLU A 176 -1.21 -1.05 -27.54
C GLU A 176 -1.71 -1.61 -26.18
N LEU A 177 -2.03 -0.73 -25.24
CA LEU A 177 -2.44 -1.10 -23.88
C LEU A 177 -3.96 -1.04 -23.62
N LYS A 178 -4.73 -0.68 -24.64
CA LYS A 178 -6.18 -0.44 -24.51
C LYS A 178 -6.96 -1.67 -24.08
N ASP A 179 -6.54 -2.84 -24.55
CA ASP A 179 -7.19 -4.13 -24.23
C ASP A 179 -7.04 -4.56 -22.77
N LYS A 180 -6.24 -3.86 -21.96
CA LYS A 180 -6.10 -4.13 -20.54
C LYS A 180 -7.25 -3.54 -19.70
N PHE A 181 -8.12 -2.71 -20.29
CA PHE A 181 -9.22 -1.99 -19.63
C PHE A 181 -10.58 -2.32 -20.27
#